data_6fd1e04abe598f5005d72b074cc81f30
#
_entry.id   6fd1e04abe598f5005d72b074cc81f30
#
_cell.length_a   1.000
_cell.length_b   1.000
_cell.length_c   1.000
_cell.angle_alpha   90.00
_cell.angle_beta   90.00
_cell.angle_gamma   90.00
#
_symmetry.space_group_name_H-M   'P 1'
#
loop_
_entity.id
_entity.type
_entity.pdbx_description
1 polymer ?
#
loop_
_entity_poly.entity_id
_entity_poly.type
_entity_poly.pdbx_seq_one_letter_code
_entity_poly.pdbx_strand_id
1 'polypeptide(L)'
;VKKSKPATTHNGSPNSLEIEIAISTLLSSGDFVVLRKIDLEQDHRFTRKSVSGSRTGLCLDTETTGLDYTQDRIIELGIVAFEYDPATGAIIRIIGRYSGFEDPGFPLADEIKQITGITDEMLTGQVFDDEQVAALAESASLVIAHNAAFDRKFVEVRFPFFTKLPWACTVSQINWQAERISSRTLEYLLYKCGGYCINAHRALDDTEGLLGLLLGMLPVSETPIFQALLEASAEVSSRICAAGAPFDKKEALKQRGYRWNDGSRGGTKGWWVTVPRDQEADELAYLAEEIYPGGNTGAVEITLIDAYSRFSVRET
;
A
#
# COMPACT_ATOMS: atom_id res chain seq x y z
N VAL A 1 6.33 -38.69 -55.11
CA VAL A 1 5.27 -37.82 -54.61
C VAL A 1 5.89 -36.93 -53.54
N LYS A 2 6.21 -35.67 -53.92
CA LYS A 2 6.70 -34.65 -52.99
C LYS A 2 5.52 -34.10 -52.18
N LYS A 3 5.55 -34.27 -50.86
CA LYS A 3 4.62 -33.60 -49.94
C LYS A 3 5.09 -32.15 -49.79
N SER A 4 4.30 -31.22 -50.30
CA SER A 4 4.43 -29.80 -50.01
C SER A 4 4.07 -29.51 -48.53
N LYS A 5 4.97 -28.85 -47.77
CA LYS A 5 4.70 -28.25 -46.49
C LYS A 5 3.75 -27.05 -46.71
N PRO A 6 2.77 -26.82 -45.84
CA PRO A 6 2.01 -25.57 -45.89
C PRO A 6 2.90 -24.43 -45.43
N ALA A 7 2.90 -23.35 -46.16
CA ALA A 7 3.55 -22.11 -45.80
C ALA A 7 2.81 -21.46 -44.62
N THR A 8 3.45 -21.34 -43.48
CA THR A 8 3.04 -20.46 -42.40
C THR A 8 3.67 -19.09 -42.61
N THR A 9 2.92 -18.17 -43.17
CA THR A 9 3.25 -16.75 -43.15
C THR A 9 2.09 -16.01 -42.61
N HIS A 10 2.18 -15.59 -41.34
CA HIS A 10 1.58 -14.36 -40.87
C HIS A 10 2.39 -13.87 -39.64
N ASN A 11 3.43 -13.10 -39.89
CA ASN A 11 4.11 -12.23 -38.93
C ASN A 11 3.49 -10.82 -39.04
N GLY A 12 2.23 -10.69 -38.64
CA GLY A 12 1.62 -9.43 -38.27
C GLY A 12 1.10 -9.58 -36.84
N SER A 13 1.46 -8.69 -35.93
CA SER A 13 0.78 -8.65 -34.64
C SER A 13 -0.71 -8.46 -34.91
N PRO A 14 -1.61 -9.20 -34.20
CA PRO A 14 -3.06 -9.06 -34.39
C PRO A 14 -3.45 -7.59 -34.13
N ASN A 15 -4.37 -7.07 -34.94
CA ASN A 15 -4.88 -5.72 -34.71
C ASN A 15 -5.78 -5.68 -33.47
N SER A 16 -6.02 -4.49 -32.95
CA SER A 16 -6.81 -4.30 -31.72
C SER A 16 -8.21 -4.96 -31.78
N LEU A 17 -8.85 -4.94 -32.94
CA LEU A 17 -10.18 -5.55 -33.12
C LEU A 17 -10.13 -7.08 -33.07
N GLU A 18 -9.09 -7.70 -33.66
CA GLU A 18 -8.91 -9.16 -33.62
C GLU A 18 -8.66 -9.64 -32.18
N ILE A 19 -7.89 -8.87 -31.40
CA ILE A 19 -7.65 -9.15 -29.98
C ILE A 19 -8.96 -9.08 -29.19
N GLU A 20 -9.77 -8.03 -29.36
CA GLU A 20 -11.03 -7.88 -28.66
C GLU A 20 -12.05 -8.99 -29.01
N ILE A 21 -12.11 -9.41 -30.28
CA ILE A 21 -12.94 -10.53 -30.71
C ILE A 21 -12.48 -11.83 -30.04
N ALA A 22 -11.17 -12.10 -30.00
CA ALA A 22 -10.62 -13.29 -29.35
C ALA A 22 -10.93 -13.30 -27.84
N ILE A 23 -10.75 -12.17 -27.15
CA ILE A 23 -11.09 -12.02 -25.74
C ILE A 23 -12.57 -12.27 -25.50
N SER A 24 -13.46 -11.66 -26.29
CA SER A 24 -14.89 -11.84 -26.19
C SER A 24 -15.30 -13.30 -26.40
N THR A 25 -14.67 -13.99 -27.35
CA THR A 25 -14.91 -15.43 -27.61
C THR A 25 -14.49 -16.29 -26.43
N LEU A 26 -13.32 -16.05 -25.82
CA LEU A 26 -12.85 -16.76 -24.65
C LEU A 26 -13.77 -16.54 -23.44
N LEU A 27 -14.14 -15.30 -23.16
CA LEU A 27 -15.02 -14.96 -22.03
C LEU A 27 -16.44 -15.55 -22.21
N SER A 28 -16.97 -15.58 -23.42
CA SER A 28 -18.32 -16.13 -23.67
C SER A 28 -18.41 -17.64 -23.50
N SER A 29 -17.29 -18.37 -23.54
CA SER A 29 -17.27 -19.83 -23.28
C SER A 29 -17.54 -20.17 -21.81
N GLY A 30 -17.25 -19.24 -20.88
CA GLY A 30 -17.30 -19.49 -19.45
C GLY A 30 -16.13 -20.27 -18.87
N ASP A 31 -15.23 -20.79 -19.73
CA ASP A 31 -14.10 -21.64 -19.32
C ASP A 31 -12.82 -20.85 -19.04
N PHE A 32 -12.78 -19.56 -19.39
CA PHE A 32 -11.58 -18.74 -19.32
C PHE A 32 -11.77 -17.47 -18.52
N VAL A 33 -10.70 -17.05 -17.85
CA VAL A 33 -10.54 -15.71 -17.28
C VAL A 33 -9.39 -15.04 -18.04
N VAL A 34 -9.65 -13.85 -18.56
CA VAL A 34 -8.64 -13.08 -19.29
C VAL A 34 -8.21 -11.92 -18.40
N LEU A 35 -6.91 -11.84 -18.10
CA LEU A 35 -6.30 -10.71 -17.39
C LEU A 35 -5.55 -9.85 -18.40
N ARG A 36 -5.66 -8.54 -18.24
CA ARG A 36 -4.90 -7.56 -19.04
C ARG A 36 -3.68 -7.08 -18.25
N LYS A 37 -2.55 -6.92 -18.92
CA LYS A 37 -1.46 -6.14 -18.30
C LYS A 37 -1.92 -4.71 -18.08
N ILE A 38 -1.49 -4.13 -16.95
CA ILE A 38 -1.71 -2.71 -16.73
C ILE A 38 -0.89 -1.92 -17.75
N ASP A 39 -1.55 -0.98 -18.42
CA ASP A 39 -0.96 0.03 -19.28
C ASP A 39 -1.58 1.37 -18.94
N LEU A 40 -0.92 2.08 -18.03
CA LEU A 40 -1.41 3.37 -17.52
C LEU A 40 -1.37 4.48 -18.56
N GLU A 41 -0.57 4.36 -19.62
CA GLU A 41 -0.51 5.38 -20.69
C GLU A 41 -1.81 5.43 -21.49
N GLN A 42 -2.42 4.27 -21.73
CA GLN A 42 -3.66 4.12 -22.49
C GLN A 42 -4.90 4.01 -21.60
N ASP A 43 -4.75 4.13 -20.27
CA ASP A 43 -5.85 3.91 -19.36
C ASP A 43 -6.91 5.00 -19.47
N HIS A 44 -8.12 4.60 -19.85
CA HIS A 44 -9.27 5.47 -20.02
C HIS A 44 -9.94 5.90 -18.70
N ARG A 45 -9.56 5.27 -17.59
CA ARG A 45 -10.10 5.59 -16.26
C ARG A 45 -9.57 6.91 -15.69
N PHE A 46 -8.46 7.43 -16.23
CA PHE A 46 -8.04 8.80 -15.93
C PHE A 46 -9.06 9.82 -16.45
N THR A 47 -9.47 10.74 -15.58
CA THR A 47 -10.47 11.76 -16.00
C THR A 47 -9.90 12.75 -17.00
N ARG A 48 -8.59 13.01 -16.95
CA ARG A 48 -7.84 13.98 -17.79
C ARG A 48 -8.42 15.40 -17.78
N LYS A 49 -9.31 15.70 -16.82
CA LYS A 49 -9.91 17.03 -16.64
C LYS A 49 -9.22 17.70 -15.46
N SER A 50 -8.44 18.73 -15.72
CA SER A 50 -7.87 19.56 -14.65
C SER A 50 -8.99 20.23 -13.85
N VAL A 51 -8.82 20.20 -12.52
CA VAL A 51 -9.71 20.89 -11.58
C VAL A 51 -8.92 21.90 -10.76
N SER A 52 -9.55 23.01 -10.38
CA SER A 52 -8.93 23.97 -9.49
C SER A 52 -8.77 23.34 -8.10
N GLY A 53 -7.57 23.43 -7.52
CA GLY A 53 -7.27 22.83 -6.22
C GLY A 53 -6.95 21.34 -6.26
N SER A 54 -6.63 20.78 -7.45
CA SER A 54 -6.08 19.43 -7.56
C SER A 54 -4.85 19.27 -6.67
N ARG A 55 -4.59 18.04 -6.22
CA ARG A 55 -3.47 17.67 -5.36
C ARG A 55 -2.63 16.57 -5.98
N THR A 56 -1.42 16.40 -5.48
CA THR A 56 -0.51 15.33 -5.89
C THR A 56 -0.55 14.19 -4.90
N GLY A 57 -0.78 12.97 -5.38
CA GLY A 57 -0.56 11.71 -4.66
C GLY A 57 0.71 11.03 -5.16
N LEU A 58 1.38 10.28 -4.29
CA LEU A 58 2.46 9.38 -4.65
C LEU A 58 2.06 7.95 -4.34
N CYS A 59 2.03 7.07 -5.33
CA CYS A 59 2.16 5.63 -5.10
C CYS A 59 3.65 5.32 -4.93
N LEU A 60 3.99 4.50 -3.93
CA LEU A 60 5.36 4.15 -3.60
C LEU A 60 5.43 2.67 -3.22
N ASP A 61 6.51 2.02 -3.64
CA ASP A 61 6.85 0.64 -3.28
C ASP A 61 8.37 0.48 -3.17
N THR A 62 8.83 -0.47 -2.33
CA THR A 62 10.25 -0.71 -2.07
C THR A 62 10.58 -2.19 -2.08
N GLU A 63 11.66 -2.57 -2.78
CA GLU A 63 12.34 -3.84 -2.57
C GLU A 63 13.51 -3.64 -1.59
N THR A 64 13.72 -4.61 -0.70
CA THR A 64 14.68 -4.48 0.40
C THR A 64 15.53 -5.73 0.56
N THR A 65 16.64 -5.62 1.30
CA THR A 65 17.52 -6.78 1.62
C THR A 65 16.92 -7.73 2.64
N GLY A 66 15.80 -7.37 3.29
CA GLY A 66 15.11 -8.15 4.31
C GLY A 66 13.97 -7.37 4.96
N LEU A 67 13.51 -7.77 6.13
CA LEU A 67 12.29 -7.26 6.75
C LEU A 67 12.53 -6.28 7.92
N ASP A 68 13.75 -6.12 8.37
CA ASP A 68 14.08 -5.29 9.54
C ASP A 68 14.70 -3.95 9.11
N TYR A 69 13.88 -2.91 9.06
CA TYR A 69 14.28 -1.55 8.65
C TYR A 69 15.46 -0.97 9.46
N THR A 70 15.84 -1.59 10.62
CA THR A 70 17.01 -1.16 11.42
C THR A 70 18.32 -1.79 10.93
N GLN A 71 18.24 -2.93 10.22
CA GLN A 71 19.39 -3.69 9.74
C GLN A 71 19.45 -3.74 8.22
N ASP A 72 18.30 -3.86 7.59
CA ASP A 72 18.16 -4.01 6.15
C ASP A 72 18.15 -2.68 5.41
N ARG A 73 18.27 -2.73 4.09
CA ARG A 73 18.39 -1.57 3.19
C ARG A 73 17.37 -1.66 2.06
N ILE A 74 16.91 -0.51 1.57
CA ILE A 74 16.18 -0.43 0.31
C ILE A 74 17.19 -0.70 -0.82
N ILE A 75 16.82 -1.54 -1.78
CA ILE A 75 17.61 -1.86 -2.96
C ILE A 75 16.94 -1.45 -4.27
N GLU A 76 15.61 -1.34 -4.30
CA GLU A 76 14.86 -0.72 -5.38
C GLU A 76 13.78 0.18 -4.80
N LEU A 77 13.55 1.33 -5.44
CA LEU A 77 12.49 2.28 -5.09
C LEU A 77 11.71 2.63 -6.35
N GLY A 78 10.39 2.40 -6.30
CA GLY A 78 9.43 2.82 -7.31
C GLY A 78 8.53 3.93 -6.79
N ILE A 79 8.32 5.00 -7.57
CA ILE A 79 7.36 6.06 -7.26
C ILE A 79 6.60 6.43 -8.54
N VAL A 80 5.27 6.53 -8.42
CA VAL A 80 4.42 7.15 -9.45
C VAL A 80 3.68 8.32 -8.81
N ALA A 81 3.96 9.52 -9.30
CA ALA A 81 3.27 10.74 -8.91
C ALA A 81 2.07 10.98 -9.83
N PHE A 82 0.93 11.27 -9.25
CA PHE A 82 -0.30 11.52 -9.98
C PHE A 82 -1.08 12.70 -9.42
N GLU A 83 -1.82 13.37 -10.31
CA GLU A 83 -2.73 14.46 -9.96
C GLU A 83 -4.13 13.92 -9.70
N TYR A 84 -4.81 14.42 -8.66
CA TYR A 84 -6.17 14.00 -8.31
C TYR A 84 -7.04 15.16 -7.81
N ASP A 85 -8.34 14.99 -7.92
CA ASP A 85 -9.35 15.85 -7.30
C ASP A 85 -9.59 15.43 -5.85
N PRO A 86 -9.26 16.24 -4.85
CA PRO A 86 -9.43 15.88 -3.44
C PRO A 86 -10.90 15.80 -3.00
N ALA A 87 -11.84 16.37 -3.77
CA ALA A 87 -13.25 16.34 -3.42
C ALA A 87 -13.93 15.04 -3.84
N THR A 88 -13.47 14.42 -4.92
CA THR A 88 -14.11 13.22 -5.50
C THR A 88 -13.21 11.99 -5.50
N GLY A 89 -11.91 12.16 -5.24
CA GLY A 89 -10.92 11.09 -5.43
C GLY A 89 -10.66 10.73 -6.89
N ALA A 90 -11.18 11.51 -7.85
CA ALA A 90 -10.94 11.23 -9.26
C ALA A 90 -9.47 11.45 -9.62
N ILE A 91 -8.81 10.43 -10.15
CA ILE A 91 -7.41 10.50 -10.59
C ILE A 91 -7.40 11.13 -12.00
N ILE A 92 -6.60 12.20 -12.17
CA ILE A 92 -6.60 13.03 -13.36
C ILE A 92 -5.58 12.52 -14.37
N ARG A 93 -4.33 12.36 -13.94
CA ARG A 93 -3.20 11.94 -14.80
C ARG A 93 -1.96 11.61 -13.97
N ILE A 94 -1.02 10.91 -14.55
CA ILE A 94 0.33 10.78 -14.03
C ILE A 94 1.11 12.05 -14.34
N ILE A 95 1.90 12.52 -13.38
CA ILE A 95 2.75 13.72 -13.49
C ILE A 95 4.23 13.44 -13.33
N GLY A 96 4.62 12.25 -12.86
CA GLY A 96 6.01 11.85 -12.75
C GLY A 96 6.16 10.39 -12.37
N ARG A 97 7.34 9.84 -12.66
CA ARG A 97 7.76 8.50 -12.26
C ARG A 97 9.20 8.55 -11.79
N TYR A 98 9.52 7.68 -10.85
CA TYR A 98 10.88 7.38 -10.44
C TYR A 98 11.04 5.87 -10.33
N SER A 99 12.15 5.35 -10.81
CA SER A 99 12.61 3.99 -10.60
C SER A 99 14.11 4.02 -10.43
N GLY A 100 14.61 3.51 -9.34
CA GLY A 100 16.05 3.52 -9.07
C GLY A 100 16.46 2.32 -8.22
N PHE A 101 17.74 1.99 -8.33
CA PHE A 101 18.42 1.01 -7.49
C PHE A 101 19.43 1.69 -6.57
N GLU A 102 19.72 1.04 -5.45
CA GLU A 102 20.82 1.42 -4.55
C GLU A 102 21.63 0.18 -4.15
N ASP A 103 22.94 0.30 -4.22
CA ASP A 103 23.89 -0.73 -3.79
C ASP A 103 23.87 -0.81 -2.25
N PRO A 104 23.49 -1.91 -1.62
CA PRO A 104 23.48 -2.05 -0.17
C PRO A 104 24.90 -2.13 0.42
N GLY A 105 25.94 -2.32 -0.41
CA GLY A 105 27.34 -2.48 0.00
C GLY A 105 27.70 -3.90 0.45
N PHE A 106 26.82 -4.88 0.24
CA PHE A 106 27.03 -6.30 0.55
C PHE A 106 26.19 -7.19 -0.38
N PRO A 107 26.59 -8.48 -0.59
CA PRO A 107 25.83 -9.38 -1.46
C PRO A 107 24.43 -9.67 -0.92
N LEU A 108 23.45 -9.76 -1.83
CA LEU A 108 22.07 -10.13 -1.49
C LEU A 108 21.99 -11.62 -1.10
N ALA A 109 21.11 -11.92 -0.15
CA ALA A 109 20.70 -13.29 0.15
C ALA A 109 20.00 -13.92 -1.09
N ASP A 110 20.19 -15.22 -1.29
CA ASP A 110 19.63 -15.93 -2.44
C ASP A 110 18.10 -15.88 -2.47
N GLU A 111 17.45 -15.85 -1.29
CA GLU A 111 15.99 -15.69 -1.16
C GLU A 111 15.50 -14.36 -1.74
N ILE A 112 16.23 -13.27 -1.46
CA ILE A 112 15.89 -11.94 -2.00
C ILE A 112 16.02 -11.93 -3.52
N LYS A 113 17.13 -12.49 -4.06
CA LYS A 113 17.35 -12.63 -5.52
C LYS A 113 16.23 -13.45 -6.19
N GLN A 114 15.75 -14.50 -5.53
CA GLN A 114 14.67 -15.34 -6.06
C GLN A 114 13.31 -14.63 -6.05
N ILE A 115 13.03 -13.84 -5.03
CA ILE A 115 11.76 -13.11 -4.89
C ILE A 115 11.71 -11.93 -5.86
N THR A 116 12.74 -11.07 -5.85
CA THR A 116 12.74 -9.79 -6.57
C THR A 116 13.30 -9.90 -7.99
N GLY A 117 14.06 -10.95 -8.29
CA GLY A 117 14.83 -11.06 -9.52
C GLY A 117 16.02 -10.08 -9.63
N ILE A 118 16.30 -9.32 -8.56
CA ILE A 118 17.41 -8.36 -8.50
C ILE A 118 18.70 -9.13 -8.20
N THR A 119 19.77 -8.82 -8.93
CA THR A 119 21.09 -9.43 -8.74
C THR A 119 22.11 -8.43 -8.21
N ASP A 120 23.21 -8.93 -7.64
CA ASP A 120 24.28 -8.05 -7.14
C ASP A 120 24.88 -7.18 -8.26
N GLU A 121 24.95 -7.73 -9.49
CA GLU A 121 25.45 -7.00 -10.66
C GLU A 121 24.54 -5.81 -11.03
N MET A 122 23.24 -5.95 -10.86
CA MET A 122 22.28 -4.85 -11.10
C MET A 122 22.44 -3.72 -10.11
N LEU A 123 22.86 -4.02 -8.88
CA LEU A 123 22.99 -3.04 -7.79
C LEU A 123 24.37 -2.40 -7.72
N THR A 124 25.41 -3.07 -8.21
CA THR A 124 26.80 -2.61 -8.04
C THR A 124 26.98 -1.18 -8.50
N GLY A 125 27.34 -0.29 -7.56
CA GLY A 125 27.59 1.12 -7.82
C GLY A 125 26.34 1.97 -8.08
N GLN A 126 25.14 1.41 -7.92
CA GLN A 126 23.90 2.17 -8.04
C GLN A 126 23.68 3.04 -6.80
N VAL A 127 23.11 4.22 -7.01
CA VAL A 127 22.75 5.17 -5.95
C VAL A 127 21.45 5.84 -6.35
N PHE A 128 20.54 6.01 -5.42
CA PHE A 128 19.30 6.74 -5.68
C PHE A 128 19.57 8.21 -6.03
N ASP A 129 18.77 8.77 -6.92
CA ASP A 129 18.73 10.21 -7.19
C ASP A 129 17.90 10.91 -6.10
N ASP A 130 18.56 11.26 -5.00
CA ASP A 130 17.91 11.88 -3.84
C ASP A 130 17.24 13.22 -4.20
N GLU A 131 17.74 13.96 -5.18
CA GLU A 131 17.16 15.23 -5.63
C GLU A 131 15.83 15.00 -6.36
N GLN A 132 15.77 13.99 -7.23
CA GLN A 132 14.55 13.64 -7.94
C GLN A 132 13.49 13.09 -6.98
N VAL A 133 13.89 12.23 -6.03
CA VAL A 133 12.98 11.71 -4.99
C VAL A 133 12.44 12.83 -4.12
N ALA A 134 13.31 13.77 -3.69
CA ALA A 134 12.89 14.93 -2.89
C ALA A 134 11.92 15.83 -3.66
N ALA A 135 12.16 16.11 -4.93
CA ALA A 135 11.29 16.94 -5.75
C ALA A 135 9.88 16.35 -5.91
N LEU A 136 9.77 15.01 -6.06
CA LEU A 136 8.47 14.32 -6.07
C LEU A 136 7.78 14.42 -4.71
N ALA A 137 8.52 14.24 -3.61
CA ALA A 137 8.00 14.30 -2.26
C ALA A 137 7.49 15.70 -1.88
N GLU A 138 8.20 16.78 -2.26
CA GLU A 138 7.79 18.17 -2.01
C GLU A 138 6.43 18.52 -2.58
N SER A 139 6.05 17.92 -3.71
CA SER A 139 4.77 18.15 -4.36
C SER A 139 3.63 17.35 -3.74
N ALA A 140 3.94 16.34 -2.92
CA ALA A 140 3.00 15.34 -2.45
C ALA A 140 2.12 15.86 -1.31
N SER A 141 0.83 15.59 -1.40
CA SER A 141 -0.15 15.78 -0.34
C SER A 141 -0.57 14.46 0.33
N LEU A 142 -0.19 13.31 -0.25
CA LEU A 142 -0.45 11.98 0.29
C LEU A 142 0.53 10.97 -0.34
N VAL A 143 1.14 10.12 0.48
CA VAL A 143 1.90 8.95 0.03
C VAL A 143 1.07 7.69 0.25
N ILE A 144 1.02 6.81 -0.72
CA ILE A 144 0.22 5.60 -0.71
C ILE A 144 1.13 4.42 -0.98
N ALA A 145 1.09 3.41 -0.11
CA ALA A 145 1.76 2.15 -0.34
C ALA A 145 0.81 0.96 -0.15
N HIS A 146 1.14 -0.14 -0.78
CA HIS A 146 0.46 -1.41 -0.54
C HIS A 146 1.18 -2.13 0.60
N ASN A 147 0.64 -2.06 1.84
CA ASN A 147 1.29 -2.42 3.10
C ASN A 147 2.26 -1.36 3.66
N ALA A 148 1.80 -0.11 3.70
CA ALA A 148 2.57 1.05 4.14
C ALA A 148 3.32 0.88 5.50
N ALA A 149 2.87 -0.03 6.37
CA ALA A 149 3.55 -0.35 7.63
C ALA A 149 4.95 -0.97 7.42
N PHE A 150 5.22 -1.50 6.23
CA PHE A 150 6.53 -1.96 5.80
C PHE A 150 7.32 -0.81 5.16
N ASP A 151 6.87 -0.31 4.03
CA ASP A 151 7.60 0.67 3.20
C ASP A 151 7.93 1.94 3.94
N ARG A 152 6.96 2.51 4.69
CA ARG A 152 7.12 3.77 5.38
C ARG A 152 8.35 3.79 6.29
N LYS A 153 8.60 2.71 7.02
CA LYS A 153 9.71 2.62 7.97
C LYS A 153 11.07 2.66 7.27
N PHE A 154 11.21 1.93 6.19
CA PHE A 154 12.42 1.93 5.37
C PHE A 154 12.64 3.29 4.70
N VAL A 155 11.58 3.84 4.13
CA VAL A 155 11.62 5.13 3.42
C VAL A 155 11.94 6.28 4.37
N GLU A 156 11.35 6.32 5.57
CA GLU A 156 11.64 7.36 6.56
C GLU A 156 13.10 7.30 7.08
N VAL A 157 13.68 6.10 7.15
CA VAL A 157 15.12 5.94 7.51
C VAL A 157 16.02 6.43 6.39
N ARG A 158 15.74 6.05 5.13
CA ARG A 158 16.60 6.43 3.99
C ARG A 158 16.36 7.88 3.53
N PHE A 159 15.12 8.36 3.60
CA PHE A 159 14.67 9.68 3.15
C PHE A 159 13.87 10.39 4.24
N PRO A 160 14.52 11.01 5.24
CA PRO A 160 13.85 11.58 6.42
C PRO A 160 12.78 12.63 6.12
N PHE A 161 12.78 13.26 4.95
CA PHE A 161 11.76 14.24 4.56
C PHE A 161 10.37 13.62 4.39
N PHE A 162 10.24 12.31 4.13
CA PHE A 162 8.96 11.61 4.09
C PHE A 162 8.26 11.55 5.46
N THR A 163 8.97 11.80 6.56
CA THR A 163 8.36 11.88 7.91
C THR A 163 7.33 13.00 8.03
N LYS A 164 7.40 14.00 7.17
CA LYS A 164 6.50 15.17 7.14
C LYS A 164 5.25 14.97 6.29
N LEU A 165 5.16 13.85 5.57
CA LEU A 165 4.07 13.56 4.66
C LEU A 165 3.02 12.65 5.31
N PRO A 166 1.74 12.83 4.98
CA PRO A 166 0.70 11.90 5.38
C PRO A 166 0.77 10.63 4.51
N TRP A 167 0.46 9.47 5.11
CA TRP A 167 0.50 8.17 4.45
C TRP A 167 -0.85 7.46 4.51
N ALA A 168 -1.13 6.69 3.46
CA ALA A 168 -2.27 5.79 3.36
C ALA A 168 -1.82 4.38 2.95
N CYS A 169 -2.63 3.38 3.32
CA CYS A 169 -2.34 1.97 3.08
C CYS A 169 -3.55 1.25 2.49
N THR A 170 -3.42 0.73 1.28
CA THR A 170 -4.51 -0.01 0.65
C THR A 170 -4.82 -1.35 1.32
N VAL A 171 -3.86 -1.98 2.00
CA VAL A 171 -4.07 -3.26 2.70
C VAL A 171 -4.93 -3.10 3.96
N SER A 172 -4.68 -2.06 4.76
CA SER A 172 -5.24 -1.95 6.11
C SER A 172 -6.37 -0.93 6.26
N GLN A 173 -6.49 0.04 5.34
CA GLN A 173 -7.49 1.10 5.44
C GLN A 173 -8.72 0.89 4.56
N ILE A 174 -8.74 -0.14 3.73
CA ILE A 174 -9.92 -0.55 2.99
C ILE A 174 -10.47 -1.83 3.60
N ASN A 175 -11.78 -1.87 3.85
CA ASN A 175 -12.45 -3.06 4.38
C ASN A 175 -12.73 -4.07 3.28
N TRP A 176 -11.67 -4.75 2.81
CA TRP A 176 -11.75 -5.76 1.76
C TRP A 176 -12.70 -6.93 2.08
N GLN A 177 -12.89 -7.23 3.36
CA GLN A 177 -13.81 -8.29 3.77
C GLN A 177 -15.27 -7.89 3.51
N ALA A 178 -15.64 -6.62 3.75
CA ALA A 178 -16.96 -6.10 3.37
C ALA A 178 -17.19 -6.17 1.86
N GLU A 179 -16.11 -6.03 1.09
CA GLU A 179 -16.12 -6.16 -0.38
C GLU A 179 -16.04 -7.61 -0.88
N ARG A 180 -16.18 -8.60 0.03
CA ARG A 180 -16.12 -10.05 -0.25
C ARG A 180 -14.81 -10.50 -0.90
N ILE A 181 -13.72 -9.82 -0.58
CA ILE A 181 -12.38 -10.13 -1.06
C ILE A 181 -11.62 -10.86 0.05
N SER A 182 -11.13 -12.06 -0.24
CA SER A 182 -10.50 -12.96 0.73
C SER A 182 -9.00 -12.80 0.88
N SER A 183 -8.31 -12.28 -0.15
CA SER A 183 -6.87 -12.00 -0.11
C SER A 183 -6.62 -10.53 -0.38
N ARG A 184 -5.56 -10.00 0.24
CA ARG A 184 -5.16 -8.59 0.12
C ARG A 184 -3.85 -8.42 -0.63
N THR A 185 -3.36 -9.46 -1.34
CA THR A 185 -2.20 -9.30 -2.22
C THR A 185 -2.56 -8.40 -3.39
N LEU A 186 -1.61 -7.60 -3.85
CA LEU A 186 -1.87 -6.60 -4.91
C LEU A 186 -2.41 -7.27 -6.18
N GLU A 187 -1.81 -8.39 -6.60
CA GLU A 187 -2.25 -9.12 -7.79
C GLU A 187 -3.69 -9.64 -7.65
N TYR A 188 -4.06 -10.14 -6.46
CA TYR A 188 -5.41 -10.62 -6.24
C TYR A 188 -6.45 -9.50 -6.25
N LEU A 189 -6.09 -8.35 -5.68
CA LEU A 189 -6.93 -7.15 -5.72
C LEU A 189 -7.10 -6.63 -7.15
N LEU A 190 -6.01 -6.56 -7.92
CA LEU A 190 -6.04 -6.17 -9.32
C LEU A 190 -6.92 -7.11 -10.16
N TYR A 191 -6.81 -8.42 -9.95
CA TYR A 191 -7.69 -9.39 -10.58
C TYR A 191 -9.15 -9.14 -10.22
N LYS A 192 -9.47 -8.97 -8.93
CA LYS A 192 -10.85 -8.84 -8.45
C LYS A 192 -11.50 -7.49 -8.78
N CYS A 193 -10.74 -6.42 -8.78
CA CYS A 193 -11.26 -5.06 -8.97
C CYS A 193 -11.15 -4.55 -10.41
N GLY A 194 -10.48 -5.28 -11.32
CA GLY A 194 -10.32 -4.77 -12.68
C GLY A 194 -9.92 -5.81 -13.73
N GLY A 195 -9.63 -7.06 -13.35
CA GLY A 195 -9.17 -8.08 -14.31
C GLY A 195 -7.75 -7.79 -14.84
N TYR A 196 -6.91 -7.19 -14.02
CA TYR A 196 -5.53 -6.83 -14.37
C TYR A 196 -4.50 -7.79 -13.77
N CYS A 197 -3.33 -7.83 -14.40
CA CYS A 197 -2.11 -8.47 -13.89
C CYS A 197 -0.92 -7.52 -14.03
N ILE A 198 0.07 -7.72 -13.17
CA ILE A 198 1.36 -7.03 -13.16
C ILE A 198 2.50 -8.03 -13.22
N ASN A 199 3.71 -7.53 -13.35
CA ASN A 199 4.94 -8.28 -13.20
C ASN A 199 5.45 -8.02 -11.78
N ALA A 200 4.89 -8.74 -10.80
CA ALA A 200 5.12 -8.49 -9.38
C ALA A 200 6.61 -8.58 -8.97
N HIS A 201 6.93 -7.96 -7.84
CA HIS A 201 8.28 -7.90 -7.25
C HIS A 201 9.29 -7.06 -8.04
N ARG A 202 8.79 -6.00 -8.65
CA ARG A 202 9.57 -4.89 -9.21
C ARG A 202 8.90 -3.59 -8.76
N ALA A 203 9.61 -2.80 -7.99
CA ALA A 203 9.02 -1.66 -7.28
C ALA A 203 8.22 -0.70 -8.18
N LEU A 204 8.68 -0.43 -9.41
CA LEU A 204 7.90 0.41 -10.33
C LEU A 204 6.65 -0.30 -10.85
N ASP A 205 6.75 -1.59 -11.22
CA ASP A 205 5.60 -2.37 -11.73
C ASP A 205 4.51 -2.51 -10.64
N ASP A 206 4.92 -2.74 -9.37
CA ASP A 206 4.02 -2.80 -8.23
C ASP A 206 3.39 -1.44 -7.93
N THR A 207 4.16 -0.36 -8.05
CA THR A 207 3.66 1.01 -7.91
C THR A 207 2.66 1.39 -9.01
N GLU A 208 2.90 1.01 -10.26
CA GLU A 208 1.94 1.18 -11.36
C GLU A 208 0.71 0.28 -11.16
N GLY A 209 0.90 -0.94 -10.65
CA GLY A 209 -0.17 -1.82 -10.22
C GLY A 209 -1.04 -1.18 -9.14
N LEU A 210 -0.41 -0.59 -8.12
CA LEU A 210 -1.11 0.11 -7.06
C LEU A 210 -1.95 1.27 -7.61
N LEU A 211 -1.40 2.11 -8.49
CA LEU A 211 -2.16 3.17 -9.14
C LEU A 211 -3.31 2.61 -10.01
N GLY A 212 -3.06 1.51 -10.71
CA GLY A 212 -4.08 0.79 -11.48
C GLY A 212 -5.22 0.26 -10.60
N LEU A 213 -4.91 -0.19 -9.37
CA LEU A 213 -5.92 -0.56 -8.37
C LEU A 213 -6.73 0.66 -7.92
N LEU A 214 -6.07 1.77 -7.60
CA LEU A 214 -6.74 3.01 -7.15
C LEU A 214 -7.70 3.59 -8.20
N LEU A 215 -7.46 3.36 -9.49
CA LEU A 215 -8.37 3.72 -10.59
C LEU A 215 -9.61 2.81 -10.67
N GLY A 216 -9.67 1.74 -9.89
CA GLY A 216 -10.76 0.77 -9.87
C GLY A 216 -11.92 1.18 -8.97
N MET A 217 -12.92 0.26 -8.93
CA MET A 217 -14.10 0.35 -8.09
C MET A 217 -14.13 -0.81 -7.11
N LEU A 218 -14.62 -0.57 -5.90
CA LEU A 218 -14.92 -1.60 -4.92
C LEU A 218 -16.10 -2.48 -5.43
N PRO A 219 -15.98 -3.81 -5.41
CA PRO A 219 -16.92 -4.67 -6.13
C PRO A 219 -18.31 -4.79 -5.50
N VAL A 220 -18.51 -4.45 -4.23
CA VAL A 220 -19.81 -4.53 -3.54
C VAL A 220 -20.42 -3.15 -3.33
N SER A 221 -19.64 -2.21 -2.79
CA SER A 221 -20.11 -0.84 -2.53
C SER A 221 -20.15 0.05 -3.76
N GLU A 222 -19.49 -0.37 -4.86
CA GLU A 222 -19.34 0.42 -6.09
C GLU A 222 -18.73 1.82 -5.85
N THR A 223 -17.97 1.96 -4.76
CA THR A 223 -17.24 3.18 -4.43
C THR A 223 -15.90 3.19 -5.16
N PRO A 224 -15.43 4.31 -5.73
CA PRO A 224 -14.05 4.40 -6.24
C PRO A 224 -13.04 4.07 -5.15
N ILE A 225 -12.08 3.18 -5.44
CA ILE A 225 -11.13 2.68 -4.44
C ILE A 225 -10.32 3.83 -3.84
N PHE A 226 -9.89 4.78 -4.68
CA PHE A 226 -9.11 5.91 -4.17
C PHE A 226 -9.94 6.86 -3.31
N GLN A 227 -11.22 7.09 -3.61
CA GLN A 227 -12.11 7.86 -2.75
C GLN A 227 -12.26 7.20 -1.37
N ALA A 228 -12.54 5.91 -1.32
CA ALA A 228 -12.63 5.17 -0.06
C ALA A 228 -11.32 5.24 0.76
N LEU A 229 -10.17 5.18 0.07
CA LEU A 229 -8.87 5.31 0.72
C LEU A 229 -8.63 6.73 1.26
N LEU A 230 -8.99 7.78 0.51
CA LEU A 230 -8.89 9.17 0.97
C LEU A 230 -9.72 9.40 2.24
N GLU A 231 -10.96 8.94 2.25
CA GLU A 231 -11.85 9.04 3.40
C GLU A 231 -11.24 8.32 4.62
N ALA A 232 -10.82 7.06 4.47
CA ALA A 232 -10.19 6.28 5.54
C ALA A 232 -8.84 6.86 6.00
N SER A 233 -8.07 7.48 5.11
CA SER A 233 -6.79 8.10 5.47
C SER A 233 -6.95 9.36 6.32
N ALA A 234 -8.06 10.07 6.15
CA ALA A 234 -8.39 11.27 6.92
C ALA A 234 -8.88 10.97 8.35
N GLU A 235 -9.30 9.73 8.61
CA GLU A 235 -9.76 9.33 9.93
C GLU A 235 -8.63 9.40 10.96
N VAL A 236 -8.96 9.90 12.16
CA VAL A 236 -8.07 9.89 13.33
C VAL A 236 -8.47 8.75 14.24
N SER A 237 -7.49 8.01 14.74
CA SER A 237 -7.67 6.95 15.71
C SER A 237 -7.00 7.31 17.04
N SER A 238 -7.47 6.71 18.12
CA SER A 238 -6.87 6.81 19.45
C SER A 238 -6.18 5.51 19.79
N ARG A 239 -4.86 5.55 19.99
CA ARG A 239 -4.13 4.46 20.63
C ARG A 239 -4.22 4.65 22.13
N ILE A 240 -4.82 3.68 22.81
CA ILE A 240 -5.05 3.68 24.24
C ILE A 240 -4.14 2.64 24.87
N CYS A 241 -3.21 3.07 25.71
CA CYS A 241 -2.34 2.19 26.47
C CYS A 241 -2.87 2.07 27.91
N ALA A 242 -3.32 0.88 28.29
CA ALA A 242 -3.74 0.54 29.63
C ALA A 242 -2.51 0.23 30.50
N ALA A 243 -1.68 1.25 30.75
CA ALA A 243 -0.50 1.15 31.58
C ALA A 243 -0.87 0.77 33.01
N GLY A 244 -0.10 -0.15 33.64
CA GLY A 244 -0.35 -0.59 35.01
C GLY A 244 -1.63 -1.43 35.20
N ALA A 245 -2.26 -1.91 34.12
CA ALA A 245 -3.41 -2.79 34.22
C ALA A 245 -3.09 -4.05 35.04
N PRO A 246 -3.98 -4.48 35.97
CA PRO A 246 -3.75 -5.66 36.82
C PRO A 246 -3.54 -6.93 36.00
N PHE A 247 -2.61 -7.77 36.43
CA PHE A 247 -2.22 -8.99 35.69
C PHE A 247 -3.37 -9.98 35.48
N ASP A 248 -4.28 -10.09 36.43
CA ASP A 248 -5.48 -10.94 36.36
C ASP A 248 -6.49 -10.49 35.30
N LYS A 249 -6.40 -9.24 34.83
CA LYS A 249 -7.23 -8.70 33.75
C LYS A 249 -6.71 -8.96 32.34
N LYS A 250 -5.55 -9.62 32.19
CA LYS A 250 -4.91 -9.86 30.88
C LYS A 250 -5.80 -10.56 29.87
N GLU A 251 -6.60 -11.53 30.29
CA GLU A 251 -7.46 -12.27 29.34
C GLU A 251 -8.65 -11.43 28.87
N ALA A 252 -9.21 -10.57 29.72
CA ALA A 252 -10.25 -9.62 29.33
C ALA A 252 -9.71 -8.60 28.30
N LEU A 253 -8.51 -8.07 28.53
CA LEU A 253 -7.84 -7.16 27.59
C LEU A 253 -7.57 -7.83 26.24
N LYS A 254 -7.05 -9.08 26.25
CA LYS A 254 -6.83 -9.83 24.99
C LYS A 254 -8.13 -10.06 24.22
N GLN A 255 -9.20 -10.50 24.90
CA GLN A 255 -10.50 -10.74 24.27
C GLN A 255 -11.08 -9.45 23.64
N ARG A 256 -10.77 -8.29 24.21
CA ARG A 256 -11.16 -6.98 23.68
C ARG A 256 -10.22 -6.46 22.57
N GLY A 257 -9.18 -7.22 22.20
CA GLY A 257 -8.28 -6.89 21.11
C GLY A 257 -7.00 -6.15 21.53
N TYR A 258 -6.75 -5.97 22.84
CA TYR A 258 -5.50 -5.39 23.30
C TYR A 258 -4.30 -6.27 23.00
N ARG A 259 -3.18 -5.64 22.68
CA ARG A 259 -1.87 -6.26 22.45
C ARG A 259 -0.90 -5.82 23.53
N TRP A 260 0.05 -6.67 23.86
CA TRP A 260 1.08 -6.36 24.85
C TRP A 260 2.28 -5.70 24.18
N ASN A 261 2.70 -4.55 24.73
CA ASN A 261 3.98 -3.91 24.44
C ASN A 261 4.88 -4.07 25.68
N ASP A 262 6.05 -4.69 25.52
CA ASP A 262 7.04 -4.85 26.59
C ASP A 262 7.95 -3.63 26.77
N GLY A 263 7.85 -2.64 25.89
CA GLY A 263 8.67 -1.42 25.85
C GLY A 263 10.03 -1.59 25.16
N SER A 264 10.40 -2.78 24.71
CA SER A 264 11.73 -3.05 24.12
C SER A 264 11.95 -2.34 22.78
N ARG A 265 10.86 -2.05 22.06
CA ARG A 265 10.87 -1.35 20.76
C ARG A 265 10.37 0.09 20.83
N GLY A 266 10.28 0.65 22.03
CA GLY A 266 9.74 1.98 22.30
C GLY A 266 8.28 1.96 22.74
N GLY A 267 7.75 3.15 23.09
CA GLY A 267 6.40 3.33 23.64
C GLY A 267 6.25 2.84 25.09
N THR A 268 5.10 3.11 25.67
CA THR A 268 4.80 2.75 27.05
C THR A 268 4.58 1.25 27.19
N LYS A 269 5.24 0.63 28.17
CA LYS A 269 5.03 -0.77 28.51
C LYS A 269 3.62 -0.99 29.05
N GLY A 270 2.82 -1.78 28.35
CA GLY A 270 1.43 -2.01 28.73
C GLY A 270 0.62 -2.71 27.64
N TRP A 271 -0.63 -2.95 27.97
CA TRP A 271 -1.62 -3.39 27.00
C TRP A 271 -2.11 -2.19 26.20
N TRP A 272 -2.20 -2.31 24.89
CA TRP A 272 -2.66 -1.22 24.02
C TRP A 272 -3.65 -1.71 22.96
N VAL A 273 -4.54 -0.82 22.58
CA VAL A 273 -5.49 -1.00 21.47
C VAL A 273 -5.57 0.29 20.68
N THR A 274 -5.88 0.21 19.40
CA THR A 274 -6.22 1.37 18.58
C THR A 274 -7.70 1.28 18.23
N VAL A 275 -8.44 2.35 18.55
CA VAL A 275 -9.88 2.48 18.27
C VAL A 275 -10.13 3.74 17.44
N PRO A 276 -11.22 3.80 16.65
CA PRO A 276 -11.69 5.05 16.07
C PRO A 276 -11.82 6.15 17.11
N ARG A 277 -11.57 7.41 16.75
CA ARG A 277 -11.58 8.53 17.68
C ARG A 277 -12.93 8.70 18.40
N ASP A 278 -14.03 8.45 17.72
CA ASP A 278 -15.39 8.52 18.26
C ASP A 278 -15.72 7.40 19.28
N GLN A 279 -14.95 6.30 19.29
CA GLN A 279 -15.09 5.21 20.25
C GLN A 279 -14.17 5.33 21.47
N GLU A 280 -13.33 6.35 21.53
CA GLU A 280 -12.38 6.56 22.64
C GLU A 280 -13.07 6.64 24.01
N ALA A 281 -14.17 7.37 24.12
CA ALA A 281 -14.89 7.55 25.37
C ALA A 281 -15.47 6.23 25.90
N ASP A 282 -16.02 5.40 25.01
CA ASP A 282 -16.56 4.08 25.36
C ASP A 282 -15.46 3.13 25.82
N GLU A 283 -14.29 3.21 25.17
CA GLU A 283 -13.15 2.38 25.55
C GLU A 283 -12.56 2.79 26.91
N LEU A 284 -12.50 4.08 27.20
CA LEU A 284 -12.08 4.57 28.52
C LEU A 284 -13.07 4.19 29.62
N ALA A 285 -14.38 4.24 29.34
CA ALA A 285 -15.40 3.76 30.26
C ALA A 285 -15.21 2.27 30.58
N TYR A 286 -15.00 1.43 29.55
CA TYR A 286 -14.71 0.02 29.74
C TYR A 286 -13.48 -0.20 30.64
N LEU A 287 -12.39 0.53 30.40
CA LEU A 287 -11.18 0.41 31.22
C LEU A 287 -11.47 0.78 32.68
N ALA A 288 -12.24 1.85 32.92
CA ALA A 288 -12.61 2.29 34.28
C ALA A 288 -13.48 1.27 35.01
N GLU A 289 -14.44 0.66 34.32
CA GLU A 289 -15.42 -0.24 34.94
C GLU A 289 -14.87 -1.66 35.12
N GLU A 290 -14.19 -2.19 34.10
CA GLU A 290 -13.86 -3.61 34.06
C GLU A 290 -12.39 -3.91 34.39
N ILE A 291 -11.48 -2.96 34.16
CA ILE A 291 -10.04 -3.23 34.25
C ILE A 291 -9.41 -2.60 35.49
N TYR A 292 -9.66 -1.33 35.74
CA TYR A 292 -9.01 -0.63 36.85
C TYR A 292 -9.85 -0.63 38.13
N PRO A 293 -9.32 -1.16 39.25
CA PRO A 293 -10.03 -1.15 40.52
C PRO A 293 -10.44 0.28 40.95
N GLY A 294 -11.73 0.48 41.26
CA GLY A 294 -12.23 1.76 41.66
C GLY A 294 -12.29 2.84 40.59
N GLY A 295 -12.16 2.44 39.29
CA GLY A 295 -12.30 3.36 38.17
C GLY A 295 -11.12 4.30 37.97
N ASN A 296 -9.95 4.02 38.57
CA ASN A 296 -8.77 4.90 38.42
C ASN A 296 -8.00 4.62 37.15
N THR A 297 -8.31 5.38 36.11
CA THR A 297 -7.63 5.33 34.81
C THR A 297 -6.46 6.32 34.67
N GLY A 298 -5.95 6.88 35.77
CA GLY A 298 -4.92 7.93 35.75
C GLY A 298 -3.58 7.52 35.12
N ALA A 299 -3.35 6.20 34.94
CA ALA A 299 -2.17 5.67 34.25
C ALA A 299 -2.42 5.37 32.75
N VAL A 300 -3.65 5.53 32.28
CA VAL A 300 -3.97 5.30 30.85
C VAL A 300 -3.37 6.42 30.01
N GLU A 301 -2.63 6.04 28.99
CA GLU A 301 -2.06 6.99 28.03
C GLU A 301 -2.82 6.93 26.72
N ILE A 302 -3.06 8.08 26.10
CA ILE A 302 -3.77 8.21 24.83
C ILE A 302 -2.87 8.93 23.85
N THR A 303 -2.63 8.31 22.71
CA THR A 303 -1.91 8.91 21.59
C THR A 303 -2.82 8.98 20.37
N LEU A 304 -2.93 10.15 19.75
CA LEU A 304 -3.69 10.29 18.51
C LEU A 304 -2.85 9.80 17.34
N ILE A 305 -3.46 8.96 16.52
CA ILE A 305 -2.88 8.40 15.31
C ILE A 305 -3.62 8.97 14.10
N ASP A 306 -2.93 9.77 13.34
CA ASP A 306 -3.40 10.36 12.08
C ASP A 306 -2.56 9.86 10.88
N ALA A 307 -2.81 10.38 9.69
CA ALA A 307 -2.05 10.02 8.49
C ALA A 307 -0.57 10.40 8.58
N TYR A 308 -0.18 11.35 9.43
CA TYR A 308 1.22 11.78 9.62
C TYR A 308 2.01 10.86 10.55
N SER A 309 1.33 10.11 11.42
CA SER A 309 1.97 9.20 12.39
C SER A 309 1.71 7.72 12.08
N ARG A 310 0.55 7.39 11.49
CA ARG A 310 0.17 6.01 11.17
C ARG A 310 1.21 5.30 10.32
N PHE A 311 1.52 4.06 10.63
CA PHE A 311 2.53 3.21 9.98
C PHE A 311 4.00 3.59 10.20
N SER A 312 4.28 4.74 10.79
CA SER A 312 5.65 5.19 11.14
C SER A 312 6.15 4.49 12.40
N VAL A 313 7.46 4.47 12.58
CA VAL A 313 8.08 4.11 13.88
C VAL A 313 7.65 5.05 15.01
N ARG A 314 7.13 6.23 14.69
CA ARG A 314 6.59 7.24 15.64
C ARG A 314 5.18 6.92 16.13
N GLU A 315 4.53 5.90 15.56
CA GLU A 315 3.22 5.43 16.01
C GLU A 315 3.26 4.74 17.38
N THR A 316 4.46 4.53 17.94
CA THR A 316 4.67 3.79 19.22
C THR A 316 4.30 4.60 20.44
#